data_dbe4aa85c2efdd8feb333aada6e986aa
#
_entry.id   dbe4aa85c2efdd8feb333aada6e986aa
#
_cell.length_a   1.000
_cell.length_b   1.000
_cell.length_c   1.000
_cell.angle_alpha   90.00
_cell.angle_beta   90.00
_cell.angle_gamma   90.00
#
_symmetry.space_group_name_H-M   'P 1'
#
loop_
_entity.id
_entity.type
_entity.pdbx_description
1 polymer ?
#
loop_
_entity_poly.entity_id
_entity_poly.type
_entity_poly.pdbx_seq_one_letter_code
_entity_poly.pdbx_strand_id
1 'polypeptide(L)'
;MKLLSRLPLRALLTLPYVALVLGTAIVIGVLSYAAGRDAVDNLSGQLLTETVHRIEQAVEGHVSGSAAVLEVAFPQGIAAPESIQDELPALRTRFWLATSVHRDPNNYAYYGDRDGRFIGLWRSSESDAELRLRPTGAGPRDLYHYSGIAGEPGKPDVETRIFEPRERPWYKAGAASALQTWTSIYIDFKLQELVATRARRVNDRAGAFKGVVATDISLRQVTSFLQRLALSSNGVAMVLEKDGNLIGVSRGEHIRKQPDGTNVRLNAADSADPLVAATYAAVRGLADTAADARPHTTVFSAPDGSLVQVGYARLTDDAGLDWLIMVAVPRQDFLHGILDNFRRTVLLAAVAAVVVMLTGMLVLSTVTRELRRLAAAARRVGLGSTAPFDESRRKDELGDLSRSFAEMQRRLLTDPLTGLANREALIRRVEDRIVQQRRRGDPRPFGLLFIDINHFKKINDEFGHDVGDTVLQELARRLSAAVRAQDLVARFAGDEFLVLLDSIDRREDAERVRETLQEVLRQPLERLTGSTTLVPALGAAIGVAVYPEDGQDVDTLVRHADQHMYKRKREH
;
A
#
# COMPACT_ATOMS: atom_id res chain seq x y z
N MET A 1 8.92 -36.31 -1.16
CA MET A 1 8.00 -36.89 -2.18
C MET A 1 6.81 -37.66 -1.60
N LYS A 2 6.93 -38.46 -0.54
CA LYS A 2 5.81 -39.27 0.01
C LYS A 2 4.66 -38.50 0.69
N LEU A 3 4.86 -37.23 1.12
CA LEU A 3 3.77 -36.41 1.69
C LEU A 3 2.88 -35.76 0.60
N LEU A 4 3.43 -35.44 -0.57
CA LEU A 4 2.71 -34.79 -1.67
C LEU A 4 1.70 -35.73 -2.36
N SER A 5 1.94 -37.07 -2.33
CA SER A 5 1.04 -38.06 -2.93
C SER A 5 -0.28 -38.27 -2.16
N ARG A 6 -0.39 -37.78 -0.92
CA ARG A 6 -1.61 -37.89 -0.10
C ARG A 6 -2.49 -36.65 -0.15
N LEU A 7 -2.00 -35.53 -0.69
CA LEU A 7 -2.78 -34.32 -0.80
C LEU A 7 -3.75 -34.41 -1.98
N PRO A 8 -4.99 -33.95 -1.82
CA PRO A 8 -5.93 -33.85 -2.93
C PRO A 8 -5.35 -32.90 -3.99
N LEU A 9 -5.57 -33.20 -5.28
CA LEU A 9 -5.04 -32.42 -6.41
C LEU A 9 -5.29 -30.91 -6.25
N ARG A 10 -6.41 -30.54 -5.63
CA ARG A 10 -6.73 -29.13 -5.32
C ARG A 10 -5.70 -28.49 -4.39
N ALA A 11 -5.33 -29.16 -3.31
CA ALA A 11 -4.34 -28.66 -2.37
C ALA A 11 -2.94 -28.61 -2.99
N LEU A 12 -2.58 -29.59 -3.80
CA LEU A 12 -1.29 -29.68 -4.47
C LEU A 12 -1.06 -28.51 -5.45
N LEU A 13 -2.11 -28.07 -6.12
CA LEU A 13 -2.04 -26.96 -7.09
C LEU A 13 -2.22 -25.58 -6.43
N THR A 14 -3.03 -25.46 -5.35
CA THR A 14 -3.27 -24.16 -4.72
C THR A 14 -2.20 -23.77 -3.71
N LEU A 15 -1.64 -24.70 -2.93
CA LEU A 15 -0.65 -24.41 -1.90
C LEU A 15 0.61 -23.69 -2.40
N PRO A 16 1.28 -24.14 -3.49
CA PRO A 16 2.45 -23.45 -4.02
C PRO A 16 2.12 -22.04 -4.51
N TYR A 17 0.95 -21.84 -5.09
CA TYR A 17 0.51 -20.56 -5.60
C TYR A 17 0.23 -19.57 -4.47
N VAL A 18 -0.48 -19.99 -3.43
CA VAL A 18 -0.73 -19.19 -2.22
C VAL A 18 0.59 -18.87 -1.51
N ALA A 19 1.49 -19.86 -1.39
CA ALA A 19 2.81 -19.65 -0.79
C ALA A 19 3.65 -18.63 -1.57
N LEU A 20 3.61 -18.68 -2.91
CA LEU A 20 4.30 -17.73 -3.78
C LEU A 20 3.74 -16.30 -3.59
N VAL A 21 2.41 -16.14 -3.60
CA VAL A 21 1.77 -14.83 -3.42
C VAL A 21 2.08 -14.24 -2.05
N LEU A 22 1.94 -15.04 -0.98
CA LEU A 22 2.28 -14.61 0.37
C LEU A 22 3.77 -14.31 0.53
N GLY A 23 4.65 -15.16 -0.02
CA GLY A 23 6.10 -14.94 0.00
C GLY A 23 6.49 -13.64 -0.71
N THR A 24 5.94 -13.39 -1.88
CA THR A 24 6.17 -12.15 -2.63
C THR A 24 5.64 -10.93 -1.86
N ALA A 25 4.45 -11.02 -1.26
CA ALA A 25 3.88 -9.93 -0.45
C ALA A 25 4.75 -9.62 0.78
N ILE A 26 5.26 -10.64 1.47
CA ILE A 26 6.18 -10.48 2.61
C ILE A 26 7.48 -9.82 2.17
N VAL A 27 8.09 -10.28 1.08
CA VAL A 27 9.34 -9.70 0.56
C VAL A 27 9.15 -8.24 0.17
N ILE A 28 8.09 -7.91 -0.57
CA ILE A 28 7.77 -6.53 -0.93
C ILE A 28 7.53 -5.69 0.32
N GLY A 29 6.80 -6.20 1.32
CA GLY A 29 6.53 -5.52 2.58
C GLY A 29 7.81 -5.20 3.36
N VAL A 30 8.71 -6.16 3.49
CA VAL A 30 10.01 -6.00 4.19
C VAL A 30 10.90 -4.99 3.45
N LEU A 31 11.03 -5.12 2.13
CA LEU A 31 11.82 -4.18 1.32
C LEU A 31 11.26 -2.76 1.36
N SER A 32 9.93 -2.61 1.26
CA SER A 32 9.26 -1.32 1.35
C SER A 32 9.46 -0.66 2.72
N TYR A 33 9.38 -1.46 3.80
CA TYR A 33 9.62 -0.97 5.16
C TYR A 33 11.08 -0.54 5.35
N ALA A 34 12.05 -1.35 4.91
CA ALA A 34 13.47 -1.02 5.00
C ALA A 34 13.81 0.26 4.20
N ALA A 35 13.38 0.34 2.94
CA ALA A 35 13.58 1.52 2.10
C ALA A 35 12.90 2.78 2.69
N GLY A 36 11.69 2.62 3.25
CA GLY A 36 10.97 3.70 3.92
C GLY A 36 11.72 4.20 5.15
N ARG A 37 12.27 3.31 5.95
CA ARG A 37 13.07 3.64 7.14
C ARG A 37 14.33 4.42 6.77
N ASP A 38 15.08 3.96 5.78
CA ASP A 38 16.31 4.62 5.34
C ASP A 38 16.03 6.00 4.72
N ALA A 39 14.94 6.13 3.98
CA ALA A 39 14.49 7.41 3.45
C ALA A 39 14.13 8.41 4.56
N VAL A 40 13.47 7.95 5.64
CA VAL A 40 13.16 8.81 6.79
C VAL A 40 14.41 9.24 7.52
N ASP A 41 15.33 8.34 7.79
CA ASP A 41 16.58 8.69 8.50
C ASP A 41 17.37 9.77 7.73
N ASN A 42 17.43 9.68 6.41
CA ASN A 42 18.09 10.67 5.57
C ASN A 42 17.31 12.01 5.50
N LEU A 43 16.00 11.95 5.26
CA LEU A 43 15.16 13.14 5.15
C LEU A 43 15.04 13.89 6.47
N SER A 44 14.91 13.18 7.59
CA SER A 44 14.83 13.80 8.91
C SER A 44 16.12 14.50 9.29
N GLY A 45 17.27 13.92 8.94
CA GLY A 45 18.57 14.58 9.13
C GLY A 45 18.67 15.88 8.33
N GLN A 46 18.25 15.88 7.06
CA GLN A 46 18.23 17.08 6.21
C GLN A 46 17.26 18.14 6.73
N LEU A 47 16.06 17.74 7.14
CA LEU A 47 15.06 18.65 7.72
C LEU A 47 15.56 19.31 9.01
N LEU A 48 16.20 18.55 9.88
CA LEU A 48 16.79 19.08 11.10
C LEU A 48 17.92 20.06 10.82
N THR A 49 18.82 19.72 9.90
CA THR A 49 19.91 20.61 9.45
C THR A 49 19.36 21.93 8.89
N GLU A 50 18.38 21.85 8.00
CA GLU A 50 17.73 23.01 7.42
C GLU A 50 17.01 23.86 8.48
N THR A 51 16.33 23.20 9.42
CA THR A 51 15.61 23.88 10.51
C THR A 51 16.60 24.63 11.44
N VAL A 52 17.72 23.97 11.79
CA VAL A 52 18.77 24.62 12.59
C VAL A 52 19.33 25.82 11.85
N HIS A 53 19.64 25.68 10.55
CA HIS A 53 20.14 26.76 9.74
C HIS A 53 19.16 27.94 9.62
N ARG A 54 17.86 27.68 9.50
CA ARG A 54 16.83 28.73 9.52
C ARG A 54 16.77 29.46 10.86
N ILE A 55 16.96 28.73 11.98
CA ILE A 55 17.02 29.36 13.31
C ILE A 55 18.29 30.23 13.41
N GLU A 56 19.44 29.71 12.96
CA GLU A 56 20.70 30.41 12.91
C GLU A 56 20.57 31.74 12.15
N GLN A 57 20.06 31.70 10.93
CA GLN A 57 19.84 32.91 10.11
C GLN A 57 18.87 33.89 10.76
N ALA A 58 17.81 33.41 11.37
CA ALA A 58 16.84 34.28 12.04
C ALA A 58 17.43 34.97 13.28
N VAL A 59 18.24 34.21 14.05
CA VAL A 59 18.93 34.76 15.24
C VAL A 59 20.03 35.72 14.81
N GLU A 60 20.88 35.33 13.85
CA GLU A 60 21.96 36.16 13.33
C GLU A 60 21.41 37.46 12.73
N GLY A 61 20.35 37.40 11.90
CA GLY A 61 19.70 38.58 11.35
C GLY A 61 19.12 39.49 12.41
N HIS A 62 18.66 38.93 13.54
CA HIS A 62 18.15 39.73 14.67
C HIS A 62 19.29 40.39 15.48
N VAL A 63 20.38 39.67 15.77
CA VAL A 63 21.46 40.21 16.59
C VAL A 63 22.43 41.11 15.82
N SER A 64 22.63 40.91 14.53
CA SER A 64 23.56 41.66 13.69
C SER A 64 23.22 43.16 13.60
N GLY A 65 21.92 43.50 13.64
CA GLY A 65 21.44 44.88 13.64
C GLY A 65 22.00 45.73 14.77
N SER A 66 22.33 45.10 15.90
CA SER A 66 22.92 45.82 17.06
C SER A 66 24.27 46.48 16.77
N ALA A 67 25.10 45.84 15.92
CA ALA A 67 26.37 46.43 15.51
C ALA A 67 26.16 47.75 14.74
N ALA A 68 25.18 47.79 13.84
CA ALA A 68 24.82 48.99 13.10
C ALA A 68 24.27 50.09 13.99
N VAL A 69 23.45 49.74 15.02
CA VAL A 69 22.96 50.72 16.01
C VAL A 69 24.14 51.39 16.72
N LEU A 70 25.12 50.63 17.19
CA LEU A 70 26.29 51.17 17.86
C LEU A 70 27.15 52.07 16.92
N GLU A 71 27.25 51.67 15.66
CA GLU A 71 28.03 52.40 14.66
C GLU A 71 27.37 53.75 14.31
N VAL A 72 26.03 53.79 14.19
CA VAL A 72 25.27 55.03 13.93
C VAL A 72 25.23 55.94 15.17
N ALA A 73 25.12 55.35 16.36
CA ALA A 73 25.11 56.13 17.61
C ALA A 73 26.47 56.81 17.87
N PHE A 74 27.57 56.05 17.68
CA PHE A 74 28.95 56.55 17.80
C PHE A 74 29.81 55.97 16.70
N PRO A 75 29.87 56.59 15.49
CA PRO A 75 30.70 56.12 14.40
C PRO A 75 32.17 56.00 14.81
N GLN A 76 32.84 54.94 14.32
CA GLN A 76 34.27 54.81 14.56
C GLN A 76 35.02 56.05 14.03
N GLY A 77 35.98 56.55 14.81
CA GLY A 77 36.76 57.74 14.47
C GLY A 77 36.10 59.08 14.92
N ILE A 78 34.86 59.05 15.38
CA ILE A 78 34.23 60.21 16.04
C ILE A 78 34.59 60.18 17.53
N ALA A 79 35.20 61.26 18.00
CA ALA A 79 35.53 61.40 19.41
C ALA A 79 34.28 61.45 20.31
N ALA A 80 34.42 60.97 21.52
CA ALA A 80 33.43 61.20 22.54
C ALA A 80 33.17 62.70 22.79
N PRO A 81 31.95 63.09 23.11
CA PRO A 81 31.66 64.46 23.46
C PRO A 81 32.41 64.89 24.73
N GLU A 82 32.87 66.09 24.76
CA GLU A 82 33.44 66.71 26.00
C GLU A 82 32.35 66.83 27.06
N SER A 83 31.17 67.24 26.65
CA SER A 83 30.00 67.35 27.49
C SER A 83 28.76 66.78 26.78
N ILE A 84 28.00 65.89 27.47
CA ILE A 84 26.71 65.37 26.96
C ILE A 84 25.70 66.53 26.78
N GLN A 85 25.72 67.58 27.63
CA GLN A 85 24.82 68.66 27.54
C GLN A 85 25.03 69.57 26.35
N ASP A 86 26.31 69.89 26.04
CA ASP A 86 26.65 70.79 24.94
C ASP A 86 26.37 70.14 23.57
N GLU A 87 26.48 68.85 23.47
CA GLU A 87 26.19 68.08 22.24
C GLU A 87 24.84 67.38 22.24
N LEU A 88 23.94 67.71 23.21
CA LEU A 88 22.66 67.02 23.37
C LEU A 88 21.81 66.98 22.10
N PRO A 89 21.63 68.02 21.29
CA PRO A 89 20.86 67.97 20.06
C PRO A 89 21.46 66.96 19.02
N ALA A 90 22.78 66.96 18.88
CA ALA A 90 23.47 66.06 17.97
C ALA A 90 23.37 64.61 18.45
N LEU A 91 23.54 64.33 19.73
CA LEU A 91 23.41 63.03 20.34
C LEU A 91 21.99 62.47 20.21
N ARG A 92 20.97 63.32 20.45
CA ARG A 92 19.56 62.95 20.22
C ARG A 92 19.30 62.52 18.80
N THR A 93 19.76 63.33 17.84
CA THR A 93 19.59 63.01 16.42
C THR A 93 20.26 61.68 16.06
N ARG A 94 21.54 61.51 16.48
CA ARG A 94 22.27 60.25 16.24
C ARG A 94 21.57 59.02 16.85
N PHE A 95 21.11 59.12 18.09
CA PHE A 95 20.42 58.02 18.75
C PHE A 95 19.06 57.76 18.15
N TRP A 96 18.34 58.80 17.66
CA TRP A 96 17.13 58.59 16.88
C TRP A 96 17.39 57.84 15.58
N LEU A 97 18.42 58.19 14.83
CA LEU A 97 18.83 57.51 13.61
C LEU A 97 19.29 56.08 13.93
N ALA A 98 20.10 55.87 14.95
CA ALA A 98 20.56 54.57 15.39
C ALA A 98 19.39 53.63 15.71
N THR A 99 18.42 54.06 16.49
CA THR A 99 17.20 53.31 16.81
C THR A 99 16.22 53.18 15.64
N SER A 100 16.46 53.86 14.51
CA SER A 100 15.70 53.71 13.27
C SER A 100 16.29 52.67 12.31
N VAL A 101 17.60 52.39 12.42
CA VAL A 101 18.29 51.40 11.55
C VAL A 101 17.89 49.99 11.87
N HIS A 102 17.74 49.67 13.14
CA HIS A 102 17.29 48.34 13.59
C HIS A 102 16.10 48.51 14.53
N ARG A 103 14.96 47.94 14.18
CA ARG A 103 13.73 48.02 14.99
C ARG A 103 13.63 46.81 15.87
N ASP A 104 13.85 46.99 17.12
CA ASP A 104 13.72 45.98 18.16
C ASP A 104 12.54 46.33 19.10
N PRO A 105 11.81 45.35 19.69
CA PRO A 105 10.81 45.63 20.72
C PRO A 105 11.34 46.42 21.92
N ASN A 106 12.64 46.23 22.25
CA ASN A 106 13.35 47.05 23.26
C ASN A 106 14.33 48.01 22.57
N ASN A 107 13.82 48.80 21.66
CA ASN A 107 14.63 49.69 20.81
C ASN A 107 15.27 50.82 21.62
N TYR A 108 16.43 50.53 22.19
CA TYR A 108 17.14 51.37 23.13
C TYR A 108 18.62 51.51 22.77
N ALA A 109 19.10 52.73 22.55
CA ALA A 109 20.50 53.06 22.40
C ALA A 109 20.91 54.06 23.48
N TYR A 110 22.07 53.85 24.09
CA TYR A 110 22.49 54.69 25.22
C TYR A 110 24.02 54.76 25.35
N TYR A 111 24.46 55.85 26.04
CA TYR A 111 25.87 56.12 26.31
C TYR A 111 26.03 56.56 27.78
N GLY A 112 27.04 56.01 28.43
CA GLY A 112 27.50 56.45 29.74
C GLY A 112 28.97 56.86 29.67
N ASP A 113 29.32 58.00 30.21
CA ASP A 113 30.71 58.43 30.25
C ASP A 113 31.42 57.98 31.54
N ARG A 114 32.74 58.19 31.58
CA ARG A 114 33.60 57.83 32.72
C ARG A 114 33.26 58.61 33.99
N ASP A 115 32.60 59.77 33.86
CA ASP A 115 32.22 60.66 34.99
C ASP A 115 30.85 60.32 35.53
N GLY A 116 30.17 59.33 34.97
CA GLY A 116 28.85 58.81 35.40
C GLY A 116 27.69 59.62 34.80
N ARG A 117 27.94 60.47 33.81
CA ARG A 117 26.88 61.09 33.01
C ARG A 117 26.29 60.10 32.07
N PHE A 118 25.01 60.21 31.71
CA PHE A 118 24.31 59.26 30.91
C PHE A 118 23.32 59.92 29.94
N ILE A 119 23.23 59.43 28.75
CA ILE A 119 22.17 59.68 27.77
C ILE A 119 21.68 58.37 27.18
N GLY A 120 20.37 58.20 27.11
CA GLY A 120 19.76 57.02 26.44
C GLY A 120 18.48 57.43 25.75
N LEU A 121 18.24 56.85 24.58
CA LEU A 121 17.01 57.06 23.82
C LEU A 121 16.30 55.73 23.67
N TRP A 122 15.15 55.59 24.29
CA TRP A 122 14.28 54.42 24.13
C TRP A 122 13.10 54.80 23.23
N ARG A 123 12.89 54.05 22.17
CA ARG A 123 11.80 54.25 21.21
C ARG A 123 10.65 53.31 21.53
N SER A 124 9.51 53.85 21.95
CA SER A 124 8.27 53.08 22.20
C SER A 124 7.47 52.80 20.93
N SER A 125 7.61 53.68 19.91
CA SER A 125 6.95 53.54 18.60
C SER A 125 7.81 54.15 17.49
N GLU A 126 7.29 54.25 16.28
CA GLU A 126 7.95 54.96 15.18
C GLU A 126 8.07 56.46 15.43
N SER A 127 7.08 57.01 16.11
CA SER A 127 6.97 58.44 16.37
C SER A 127 7.41 58.83 17.77
N ASP A 128 7.36 57.95 18.77
CA ASP A 128 7.47 58.34 20.17
C ASP A 128 8.76 57.81 20.81
N ALA A 129 9.39 58.65 21.58
CA ALA A 129 10.63 58.33 22.27
C ALA A 129 10.64 58.89 23.71
N GLU A 130 11.38 58.16 24.57
CA GLU A 130 11.73 58.56 25.92
C GLU A 130 13.25 58.77 25.97
N LEU A 131 13.66 60.04 26.09
CA LEU A 131 15.05 60.39 26.33
C LEU A 131 15.33 60.34 27.83
N ARG A 132 16.29 59.57 28.22
CA ARG A 132 16.77 59.39 29.60
C ARG A 132 18.10 60.11 29.73
N LEU A 133 18.13 61.16 30.56
CA LEU A 133 19.32 61.99 30.69
C LEU A 133 19.78 62.04 32.16
N ARG A 134 21.05 61.85 32.38
CA ARG A 134 21.75 62.15 33.63
C ARG A 134 22.86 63.16 33.34
N PRO A 135 22.61 64.43 33.44
CA PRO A 135 23.53 65.47 32.97
C PRO A 135 24.77 65.59 33.84
N THR A 136 24.64 65.28 35.11
CA THR A 136 25.74 65.27 36.10
C THR A 136 26.08 63.84 36.53
N GLY A 137 27.27 63.61 37.01
CA GLY A 137 27.67 62.31 37.54
C GLY A 137 26.98 61.88 38.83
N ALA A 138 26.02 62.62 39.32
CA ALA A 138 25.27 62.36 40.52
C ALA A 138 23.76 62.57 40.30
N GLY A 139 22.92 61.95 41.15
CA GLY A 139 21.48 62.11 41.11
C GLY A 139 20.75 61.10 40.19
N PRO A 140 19.39 61.21 40.15
CA PRO A 140 18.56 60.36 39.29
C PRO A 140 18.65 60.80 37.82
N ARG A 141 17.98 60.05 36.93
CA ARG A 141 17.82 60.43 35.52
C ARG A 141 16.54 61.22 35.34
N ASP A 142 16.59 62.20 34.42
CA ASP A 142 15.45 62.92 33.90
C ASP A 142 14.90 62.17 32.67
N LEU A 143 13.58 61.96 32.62
CA LEU A 143 12.89 61.19 31.57
C LEU A 143 12.04 62.19 30.74
N TYR A 144 12.44 62.43 29.49
CA TYR A 144 11.74 63.34 28.58
C TYR A 144 10.98 62.57 27.52
N HIS A 145 9.69 62.78 27.44
CA HIS A 145 8.86 62.20 26.36
C HIS A 145 8.72 63.16 25.21
N TYR A 146 8.87 62.74 23.97
CA TYR A 146 8.68 63.52 22.77
C TYR A 146 8.38 62.67 21.54
N SER A 147 7.79 63.32 20.50
CA SER A 147 7.41 62.68 19.27
C SER A 147 8.16 63.27 18.08
N GLY A 148 8.67 62.38 17.21
CA GLY A 148 9.45 62.78 16.03
C GLY A 148 10.89 63.20 16.32
N ILE A 149 11.77 63.07 15.32
CA ILE A 149 13.20 63.41 15.47
C ILE A 149 13.46 64.86 15.85
N ALA A 150 12.63 65.76 15.34
CA ALA A 150 12.69 67.21 15.63
C ALA A 150 11.78 67.66 16.81
N GLY A 151 11.13 66.66 17.45
CA GLY A 151 10.21 67.00 18.55
C GLY A 151 10.89 67.66 19.74
N GLU A 152 10.24 68.60 20.35
CA GLU A 152 10.75 69.29 21.55
C GLU A 152 10.44 68.42 22.78
N PRO A 153 11.45 68.16 23.65
CA PRO A 153 11.22 67.44 24.90
C PRO A 153 10.33 68.30 25.85
N GLY A 154 9.30 67.61 26.39
CA GLY A 154 8.44 68.25 27.42
C GLY A 154 9.14 68.45 28.76
N LYS A 155 8.37 68.70 29.83
CA LYS A 155 8.92 68.66 31.19
C LYS A 155 9.35 67.22 31.53
N PRO A 156 10.52 67.08 32.17
CA PRO A 156 10.97 65.75 32.55
C PRO A 156 10.20 65.15 33.73
N ASP A 157 9.97 63.86 33.69
CA ASP A 157 9.71 63.07 34.88
C ASP A 157 11.02 62.63 35.49
N VAL A 158 11.15 62.74 36.82
CA VAL A 158 12.38 62.38 37.53
C VAL A 158 12.27 60.93 37.98
N GLU A 159 13.28 60.09 37.61
CA GLU A 159 13.31 58.69 38.02
C GLU A 159 13.48 58.60 39.55
N THR A 160 12.76 57.67 40.16
CA THR A 160 12.80 57.51 41.64
C THR A 160 14.05 56.76 42.12
N ARG A 161 14.74 56.04 41.24
CA ARG A 161 15.95 55.28 41.55
C ARG A 161 17.19 56.00 41.02
N ILE A 162 18.27 55.93 41.79
CA ILE A 162 19.58 56.37 41.31
C ILE A 162 20.11 55.34 40.32
N PHE A 163 20.39 55.79 39.11
CA PHE A 163 20.94 54.97 38.04
C PHE A 163 22.42 55.29 37.84
N GLU A 164 23.31 54.42 38.30
CA GLU A 164 24.75 54.57 38.08
C GLU A 164 25.19 53.72 36.88
N PRO A 165 25.52 54.36 35.73
CA PRO A 165 25.86 53.62 34.52
C PRO A 165 27.13 52.75 34.67
N ARG A 166 28.13 53.25 35.42
CA ARG A 166 29.41 52.57 35.59
C ARG A 166 29.34 51.26 36.36
N GLU A 167 28.30 51.04 37.15
CA GLU A 167 28.02 49.79 37.87
C GLU A 167 27.30 48.74 37.03
N ARG A 168 26.80 49.15 35.88
CA ARG A 168 26.04 48.25 35.01
C ARG A 168 26.91 47.25 34.26
N PRO A 169 26.44 46.03 34.04
CA PRO A 169 27.18 45.00 33.32
C PRO A 169 27.68 45.44 31.95
N TRP A 170 26.83 46.16 31.20
CA TRP A 170 27.17 46.64 29.86
C TRP A 170 28.33 47.66 29.88
N TYR A 171 28.39 48.54 30.88
CA TYR A 171 29.48 49.48 30.99
C TYR A 171 30.78 48.81 31.35
N LYS A 172 30.74 47.90 32.35
CA LYS A 172 31.94 47.16 32.79
C LYS A 172 32.50 46.30 31.66
N ALA A 173 31.64 45.60 30.93
CA ALA A 173 32.05 44.78 29.80
C ALA A 173 32.61 45.63 28.67
N GLY A 174 31.91 46.69 28.24
CA GLY A 174 32.38 47.56 27.17
C GLY A 174 33.63 48.36 27.52
N ALA A 175 33.85 48.77 28.78
CA ALA A 175 35.07 49.40 29.22
C ALA A 175 36.28 48.47 29.23
N ALA A 176 36.05 47.19 29.55
CA ALA A 176 37.10 46.14 29.59
C ALA A 176 37.50 45.64 28.21
N SER A 177 36.63 45.70 27.21
CA SER A 177 36.88 45.19 25.87
C SER A 177 37.47 46.24 24.93
N ALA A 178 38.45 45.85 24.10
CA ALA A 178 38.95 46.71 23.02
C ALA A 178 38.02 46.79 21.82
N LEU A 179 37.21 45.71 21.61
CA LEU A 179 36.21 45.57 20.56
C LEU A 179 34.79 45.67 21.11
N GLN A 180 33.82 45.50 20.24
CA GLN A 180 32.44 45.32 20.67
C GLN A 180 32.32 44.05 21.50
N THR A 181 31.42 44.01 22.46
CA THR A 181 31.24 42.85 23.32
C THR A 181 29.79 42.67 23.71
N TRP A 182 29.39 41.44 23.89
CA TRP A 182 28.09 41.09 24.47
C TRP A 182 28.21 41.00 25.99
N THR A 183 27.15 41.42 26.68
CA THR A 183 27.01 41.15 28.12
C THR A 183 26.26 39.84 28.36
N SER A 184 26.28 39.35 29.58
CA SER A 184 25.39 38.27 30.00
C SER A 184 23.94 38.69 29.80
N ILE A 185 23.10 37.73 29.33
CA ILE A 185 21.65 37.95 29.17
C ILE A 185 21.02 38.13 30.55
N TYR A 186 20.15 39.11 30.68
CA TYR A 186 19.42 39.38 31.91
C TYR A 186 17.92 39.62 31.61
N ILE A 187 17.10 39.63 32.67
CA ILE A 187 15.68 39.99 32.56
C ILE A 187 15.56 41.48 32.72
N ASP A 188 15.06 42.19 31.68
CA ASP A 188 14.80 43.61 31.76
C ASP A 188 13.73 43.92 32.81
N PHE A 189 14.04 44.89 33.63
CA PHE A 189 13.20 45.28 34.76
C PHE A 189 11.82 45.82 34.33
N LYS A 190 11.75 46.57 33.23
CA LYS A 190 10.51 47.23 32.74
C LYS A 190 9.67 46.27 31.92
N LEU A 191 10.29 45.56 30.98
CA LEU A 191 9.61 44.65 30.05
C LEU A 191 9.42 43.23 30.60
N GLN A 192 10.15 42.85 31.66
CA GLN A 192 10.14 41.52 32.26
C GLN A 192 10.49 40.42 31.25
N GLU A 193 11.36 40.73 30.27
CA GLU A 193 11.78 39.89 29.19
C GLU A 193 13.29 39.73 29.16
N LEU A 194 13.75 38.66 28.47
CA LEU A 194 15.19 38.49 28.27
C LEU A 194 15.72 39.51 27.27
N VAL A 195 16.83 40.11 27.64
CA VAL A 195 17.54 41.13 26.85
C VAL A 195 19.02 40.77 26.80
N ALA A 196 19.58 40.86 25.61
CA ALA A 196 21.03 40.82 25.37
C ALA A 196 21.51 42.25 25.05
N THR A 197 22.59 42.68 25.68
CA THR A 197 23.15 44.00 25.44
C THR A 197 24.50 43.87 24.71
N ARG A 198 24.61 44.61 23.58
CA ARG A 198 25.89 44.80 22.88
C ARG A 198 26.45 46.13 23.28
N ALA A 199 27.74 46.19 23.66
CA ALA A 199 28.43 47.34 24.15
C ALA A 199 29.76 47.57 23.44
N ARG A 200 30.18 48.84 23.38
CA ARG A 200 31.45 49.22 22.80
C ARG A 200 32.03 50.44 23.53
N ARG A 201 33.34 50.40 23.78
CA ARG A 201 34.08 51.55 24.32
C ARG A 201 34.09 52.72 23.34
N VAL A 202 34.02 53.90 23.86
CA VAL A 202 34.14 55.17 23.12
C VAL A 202 35.36 55.89 23.68
N ASN A 203 36.23 56.35 22.76
CA ASN A 203 37.47 57.02 23.10
C ASN A 203 37.44 58.48 22.60
N ASP A 204 38.32 59.32 23.12
CA ASP A 204 38.57 60.66 22.59
C ASP A 204 39.50 60.56 21.35
N ARG A 205 39.85 61.74 20.78
CA ARG A 205 40.76 61.86 19.63
C ARG A 205 42.19 61.33 19.90
N ALA A 206 42.62 61.35 21.17
CA ALA A 206 43.90 60.83 21.60
C ALA A 206 43.90 59.32 21.90
N GLY A 207 42.70 58.63 21.75
CA GLY A 207 42.53 57.24 22.05
C GLY A 207 42.27 56.92 23.51
N ALA A 208 42.13 57.94 24.39
CA ALA A 208 41.86 57.72 25.80
C ALA A 208 40.37 57.39 26.02
N PHE A 209 40.08 56.44 26.91
CA PHE A 209 38.74 56.00 27.25
C PHE A 209 37.87 57.12 27.83
N LYS A 210 36.70 57.38 27.26
CA LYS A 210 35.75 58.39 27.67
C LYS A 210 34.42 57.80 28.14
N GLY A 211 34.04 56.60 27.68
CA GLY A 211 32.78 55.98 28.07
C GLY A 211 32.41 54.75 27.25
N VAL A 212 31.20 54.30 27.39
CA VAL A 212 30.67 53.11 26.71
C VAL A 212 29.34 53.44 26.04
N VAL A 213 29.21 53.11 24.77
CA VAL A 213 27.90 53.06 24.05
C VAL A 213 27.36 51.67 24.05
N ALA A 214 26.04 51.52 24.21
CA ALA A 214 25.40 50.21 24.23
C ALA A 214 24.00 50.27 23.62
N THR A 215 23.53 49.10 23.20
CA THR A 215 22.16 48.89 22.72
C THR A 215 21.64 47.56 23.23
N ASP A 216 20.37 47.50 23.55
CA ASP A 216 19.66 46.33 24.00
C ASP A 216 18.91 45.66 22.83
N ILE A 217 18.82 44.33 22.85
CA ILE A 217 18.02 43.54 21.93
C ILE A 217 17.09 42.65 22.73
N SER A 218 15.79 42.72 22.45
CA SER A 218 14.78 41.85 23.04
C SER A 218 14.88 40.43 22.45
N LEU A 219 15.00 39.42 23.30
CA LEU A 219 15.01 38.03 22.87
C LEU A 219 13.61 37.43 22.68
N ARG A 220 12.55 38.26 22.85
CA ARG A 220 11.16 37.88 22.57
C ARG A 220 10.98 37.40 21.11
N GLN A 221 11.63 38.07 20.16
CA GLN A 221 11.50 37.72 18.75
C GLN A 221 12.08 36.35 18.46
N VAL A 222 13.18 35.95 19.11
CA VAL A 222 13.75 34.60 19.03
C VAL A 222 12.76 33.57 19.54
N THR A 223 12.21 33.77 20.72
CA THR A 223 11.19 32.87 21.29
C THR A 223 9.95 32.80 20.39
N SER A 224 9.44 33.94 19.92
CA SER A 224 8.28 33.97 19.02
C SER A 224 8.54 33.27 17.68
N PHE A 225 9.75 33.38 17.16
CA PHE A 225 10.17 32.65 15.96
C PHE A 225 10.19 31.14 16.20
N LEU A 226 10.80 30.68 17.29
CA LEU A 226 10.84 29.27 17.65
C LEU A 226 9.44 28.66 17.83
N GLN A 227 8.52 29.39 18.46
CA GLN A 227 7.12 28.96 18.64
C GLN A 227 6.33 28.86 17.33
N ARG A 228 6.71 29.62 16.30
CA ARG A 228 6.09 29.53 14.96
C ARG A 228 6.70 28.47 14.06
N LEU A 229 7.80 27.85 14.47
CA LEU A 229 8.37 26.75 13.70
C LEU A 229 7.40 25.56 13.66
N ALA A 230 7.04 25.15 12.48
CA ALA A 230 6.23 23.96 12.25
C ALA A 230 7.10 22.69 12.40
N LEU A 231 7.45 22.39 13.65
CA LEU A 231 8.08 21.12 14.01
C LEU A 231 7.02 20.00 14.06
N SER A 232 7.43 18.80 14.40
CA SER A 232 6.48 17.73 14.71
C SER A 232 5.66 18.07 15.98
N SER A 233 4.56 17.35 16.22
CA SER A 233 3.69 17.55 17.40
C SER A 233 4.44 17.40 18.73
N ASN A 234 5.48 16.58 18.78
CA ASN A 234 6.27 16.31 19.97
C ASN A 234 7.69 16.90 19.91
N GLY A 235 8.07 17.55 18.81
CA GLY A 235 9.38 18.19 18.64
C GLY A 235 9.56 19.45 19.48
N VAL A 236 10.80 19.83 19.76
CA VAL A 236 11.18 21.05 20.44
C VAL A 236 12.37 21.71 19.76
N ALA A 237 12.32 23.03 19.64
CA ALA A 237 13.48 23.86 19.27
C ALA A 237 13.83 24.78 20.43
N MET A 238 15.13 24.99 20.66
CA MET A 238 15.62 25.87 21.71
C MET A 238 16.91 26.56 21.30
N VAL A 239 17.09 27.73 21.87
CA VAL A 239 18.34 28.50 21.80
C VAL A 239 18.77 28.76 23.26
N LEU A 240 20.03 28.53 23.55
CA LEU A 240 20.57 28.67 24.92
C LEU A 240 22.01 29.21 24.92
N GLU A 241 22.43 29.74 26.02
CA GLU A 241 23.81 30.10 26.25
C GLU A 241 24.66 28.85 26.53
N LYS A 242 25.98 28.97 26.45
CA LYS A 242 26.92 27.89 26.70
C LYS A 242 26.71 27.17 28.03
N ASP A 243 26.31 27.91 29.08
CA ASP A 243 26.03 27.37 30.43
C ASP A 243 24.69 26.66 30.56
N GLY A 244 23.91 26.60 29.47
CA GLY A 244 22.61 25.89 29.41
C GLY A 244 21.40 26.78 29.75
N ASN A 245 21.60 28.05 30.04
CA ASN A 245 20.48 28.97 30.31
C ASN A 245 19.69 29.23 29.03
N LEU A 246 18.38 28.99 29.09
CA LEU A 246 17.50 29.16 27.95
C LEU A 246 17.38 30.64 27.55
N ILE A 247 17.51 30.90 26.25
CA ILE A 247 17.23 32.15 25.58
C ILE A 247 15.81 32.13 25.02
N GLY A 248 15.42 31.03 24.44
CA GLY A 248 14.10 30.78 23.90
C GLY A 248 13.85 29.31 23.67
N VAL A 249 12.58 28.95 23.72
CA VAL A 249 12.12 27.58 23.50
C VAL A 249 10.79 27.61 22.74
N SER A 250 10.59 26.64 21.84
CA SER A 250 9.38 26.57 21.03
C SER A 250 8.14 26.15 21.84
N ARG A 251 8.33 25.41 22.93
CA ARG A 251 7.27 25.02 23.87
C ARG A 251 7.80 24.97 25.29
N GLY A 252 6.94 25.26 26.25
CA GLY A 252 7.32 25.36 27.65
C GLY A 252 7.82 26.78 28.04
N GLU A 253 8.42 26.86 29.19
CA GLU A 253 8.87 28.14 29.80
C GLU A 253 10.40 28.26 29.70
N HIS A 254 10.88 29.46 29.45
CA HIS A 254 12.30 29.85 29.53
C HIS A 254 12.58 30.84 30.68
N ILE A 255 11.52 31.40 31.25
CA ILE A 255 11.54 32.24 32.45
C ILE A 255 10.53 31.67 33.44
N ARG A 256 10.91 31.55 34.70
CA ARG A 256 10.03 31.10 35.78
C ARG A 256 9.82 32.22 36.78
N LYS A 257 8.55 32.47 37.11
CA LYS A 257 8.19 33.37 38.18
C LYS A 257 8.33 32.69 39.52
N GLN A 258 9.13 33.27 40.44
CA GLN A 258 9.30 32.75 41.78
C GLN A 258 8.14 33.17 42.73
N PRO A 259 7.96 32.53 43.86
CA PRO A 259 6.92 32.88 44.85
C PRO A 259 7.03 34.32 45.40
N ASP A 260 8.22 34.88 45.40
CA ASP A 260 8.48 36.28 45.77
C ASP A 260 8.13 37.33 44.68
N GLY A 261 7.63 36.82 43.51
CA GLY A 261 7.27 37.65 42.38
C GLY A 261 8.42 37.97 41.43
N THR A 262 9.65 37.54 41.74
CA THR A 262 10.81 37.72 40.86
C THR A 262 10.81 36.71 39.70
N ASN A 263 11.29 37.15 38.55
CA ASN A 263 11.49 36.27 37.39
C ASN A 263 12.94 35.76 37.37
N VAL A 264 13.08 34.46 37.14
CA VAL A 264 14.40 33.79 37.03
C VAL A 264 14.48 33.04 35.70
N ARG A 265 15.63 33.12 35.07
CA ARG A 265 15.94 32.35 33.85
C ARG A 265 15.97 30.84 34.17
N LEU A 266 15.44 30.05 33.27
CA LEU A 266 15.51 28.59 33.38
C LEU A 266 16.72 28.03 32.67
N ASN A 267 17.40 27.09 33.34
CA ASN A 267 18.39 26.27 32.69
C ASN A 267 17.69 25.09 32.00
N ALA A 268 18.17 24.69 30.83
CA ALA A 268 17.64 23.57 30.09
C ALA A 268 17.69 22.26 30.88
N ALA A 269 18.69 22.09 31.75
CA ALA A 269 18.78 20.91 32.63
C ALA A 269 17.63 20.82 33.65
N ASP A 270 17.07 21.95 34.05
CA ASP A 270 16.00 22.06 35.05
C ASP A 270 14.61 22.24 34.41
N SER A 271 14.52 22.04 33.11
CA SER A 271 13.26 22.17 32.38
C SER A 271 12.24 21.13 32.82
N ALA A 272 10.99 21.55 32.96
CA ALA A 272 9.87 20.62 33.21
C ALA A 272 9.54 19.74 31.99
N ASP A 273 9.97 20.13 30.79
CA ASP A 273 9.85 19.30 29.59
C ASP A 273 11.01 18.30 29.53
N PRO A 274 10.72 16.98 29.68
CA PRO A 274 11.76 15.95 29.71
C PRO A 274 12.60 15.93 28.43
N LEU A 275 12.02 16.29 27.27
CA LEU A 275 12.73 16.31 26.00
C LEU A 275 13.77 17.42 25.95
N VAL A 276 13.48 18.60 26.52
CA VAL A 276 14.42 19.73 26.63
C VAL A 276 15.62 19.32 27.47
N ALA A 277 15.38 18.78 28.67
CA ALA A 277 16.45 18.37 29.59
C ALA A 277 17.31 17.24 29.02
N ALA A 278 16.67 16.21 28.44
CA ALA A 278 17.39 15.08 27.84
C ALA A 278 18.22 15.51 26.61
N THR A 279 17.67 16.39 25.76
CA THR A 279 18.39 16.89 24.57
C THR A 279 19.62 17.69 24.99
N TYR A 280 19.49 18.59 25.96
CA TYR A 280 20.62 19.35 26.47
C TYR A 280 21.71 18.43 27.06
N ALA A 281 21.33 17.48 27.89
CA ALA A 281 22.27 16.52 28.47
C ALA A 281 23.02 15.70 27.41
N ALA A 282 22.35 15.30 26.33
CA ALA A 282 22.93 14.49 25.24
C ALA A 282 23.87 15.31 24.34
N VAL A 283 23.58 16.59 24.12
CA VAL A 283 24.25 17.38 23.05
C VAL A 283 25.32 18.33 23.59
N ARG A 284 25.22 18.81 24.85
CA ARG A 284 26.15 19.80 25.40
C ARG A 284 27.64 19.44 25.20
N GLY A 285 28.01 18.19 25.47
CA GLY A 285 29.39 17.73 25.31
C GLY A 285 29.83 17.59 23.85
N LEU A 286 28.91 17.25 22.97
CA LEU A 286 29.16 17.16 21.54
C LEU A 286 29.36 18.56 20.90
N ALA A 287 28.55 19.51 21.32
CA ALA A 287 28.63 20.89 20.85
C ALA A 287 29.95 21.59 21.28
N ASP A 288 30.51 21.23 22.43
CA ASP A 288 31.80 21.75 22.89
C ASP A 288 33.00 21.19 22.07
N THR A 289 32.84 20.04 21.46
CA THR A 289 33.87 19.37 20.64
C THR A 289 33.69 19.59 19.15
N ALA A 290 32.59 20.16 18.70
CA ALA A 290 32.34 20.50 17.31
C ALA A 290 33.35 21.54 16.83
N ALA A 291 34.15 21.18 15.84
CA ALA A 291 35.27 22.03 15.32
C ALA A 291 34.80 23.14 14.38
N ASP A 292 33.56 23.09 13.91
CA ASP A 292 32.97 24.03 12.95
C ASP A 292 31.59 24.54 13.38
N ALA A 293 31.18 25.64 12.76
CA ALA A 293 29.86 26.27 13.02
C ALA A 293 28.72 25.64 12.19
N ARG A 294 28.97 24.53 11.48
CA ARG A 294 27.95 23.90 10.64
C ARG A 294 26.93 23.14 11.48
N PRO A 295 25.68 23.05 11.02
CA PRO A 295 24.70 22.21 11.69
C PRO A 295 25.11 20.75 11.68
N HIS A 296 25.05 20.13 12.85
CA HIS A 296 25.31 18.71 13.07
C HIS A 296 24.03 18.00 13.46
N THR A 297 23.98 16.66 13.20
CA THR A 297 22.87 15.82 13.64
C THR A 297 23.37 14.65 14.46
N THR A 298 22.62 14.26 15.47
CA THR A 298 22.89 13.08 16.28
C THR A 298 21.58 12.42 16.71
N VAL A 299 21.68 11.18 17.22
CA VAL A 299 20.53 10.42 17.75
C VAL A 299 20.88 9.98 19.15
N PHE A 300 19.94 10.12 20.08
CA PHE A 300 20.07 9.60 21.42
C PHE A 300 18.79 8.89 21.89
N SER A 301 18.88 8.08 22.94
CA SER A 301 17.72 7.47 23.60
C SER A 301 17.26 8.34 24.75
N ALA A 302 16.01 8.79 24.69
CA ALA A 302 15.38 9.52 25.78
C ALA A 302 15.10 8.59 26.99
N PRO A 303 14.83 9.15 28.20
CA PRO A 303 14.59 8.34 29.41
C PRO A 303 13.42 7.37 29.30
N ASP A 304 12.46 7.61 28.43
CA ASP A 304 11.32 6.74 28.09
C ASP A 304 11.66 5.62 27.11
N GLY A 305 12.93 5.55 26.65
CA GLY A 305 13.41 4.59 25.64
C GLY A 305 13.14 5.00 24.20
N SER A 306 12.47 6.11 23.95
CA SER A 306 12.23 6.62 22.58
C SER A 306 13.54 7.14 21.96
N LEU A 307 13.73 6.89 20.67
CA LEU A 307 14.84 7.46 19.89
C LEU A 307 14.48 8.88 19.48
N VAL A 308 15.39 9.82 19.76
CA VAL A 308 15.24 11.24 19.43
C VAL A 308 16.36 11.64 18.47
N GLN A 309 15.99 12.22 17.35
CA GLN A 309 16.94 12.85 16.43
C GLN A 309 17.09 14.33 16.80
N VAL A 310 18.34 14.80 16.82
CA VAL A 310 18.69 16.17 17.18
C VAL A 310 19.56 16.79 16.10
N GLY A 311 19.15 17.97 15.66
CA GLY A 311 20.02 18.90 14.94
C GLY A 311 20.55 19.96 15.91
N TYR A 312 21.81 20.30 15.82
CA TYR A 312 22.40 21.37 16.64
C TYR A 312 23.49 22.14 15.90
N ALA A 313 23.64 23.41 16.25
CA ALA A 313 24.73 24.28 15.78
C ALA A 313 25.13 25.27 16.85
N ARG A 314 26.34 25.77 16.76
CA ARG A 314 26.87 26.81 17.62
C ARG A 314 26.94 28.13 16.87
N LEU A 315 26.25 29.13 17.34
CA LEU A 315 26.26 30.48 16.78
C LEU A 315 27.24 31.35 17.57
N THR A 316 28.27 31.82 16.88
CA THR A 316 29.32 32.68 17.44
C THR A 316 29.47 33.93 16.61
N ASP A 317 29.84 35.08 17.24
CA ASP A 317 30.20 36.31 16.53
C ASP A 317 31.54 36.90 17.04
N ASP A 318 31.99 37.96 16.34
CA ASP A 318 33.23 38.68 16.69
C ASP A 318 33.14 39.45 18.01
N ALA A 319 31.96 39.64 18.56
CA ALA A 319 31.72 40.33 19.82
C ALA A 319 31.60 39.38 21.02
N GLY A 320 31.85 38.06 20.80
CA GLY A 320 31.85 37.07 21.88
C GLY A 320 30.49 36.44 22.16
N LEU A 321 29.54 36.51 21.24
CA LEU A 321 28.30 35.75 21.30
C LEU A 321 28.66 34.28 21.16
N ASP A 322 28.06 33.44 22.00
CA ASP A 322 28.29 32.00 22.00
C ASP A 322 27.00 31.30 22.44
N TRP A 323 26.14 31.05 21.47
CA TRP A 323 24.81 30.45 21.68
C TRP A 323 24.73 29.09 21.02
N LEU A 324 23.98 28.19 21.61
CA LEU A 324 23.73 26.86 21.13
C LEU A 324 22.29 26.74 20.66
N ILE A 325 22.12 26.36 19.41
CA ILE A 325 20.82 26.08 18.77
C ILE A 325 20.64 24.57 18.77
N MET A 326 19.47 24.10 19.22
CA MET A 326 19.11 22.70 19.22
C MET A 326 17.69 22.52 18.72
N VAL A 327 17.48 21.49 17.89
CA VAL A 327 16.15 21.05 17.44
C VAL A 327 16.05 19.57 17.64
N ALA A 328 15.15 19.10 18.50
CA ALA A 328 14.96 17.70 18.84
C ALA A 328 13.58 17.23 18.38
N VAL A 329 13.53 16.11 17.69
CA VAL A 329 12.28 15.50 17.22
C VAL A 329 12.31 14.01 17.51
N PRO A 330 11.30 13.46 18.23
CA PRO A 330 11.16 12.02 18.41
C PRO A 330 11.03 11.33 17.06
N ARG A 331 11.83 10.27 16.85
CA ARG A 331 11.89 9.53 15.57
C ARG A 331 10.53 8.98 15.15
N GLN A 332 9.70 8.60 16.11
CA GLN A 332 8.35 8.11 15.85
C GLN A 332 7.47 9.15 15.13
N ASP A 333 7.70 10.45 15.34
CA ASP A 333 6.93 11.49 14.68
C ASP A 333 7.19 11.52 13.17
N PHE A 334 8.39 11.18 12.73
CA PHE A 334 8.72 11.01 11.32
C PHE A 334 8.16 9.69 10.74
N LEU A 335 7.99 8.66 11.58
CA LEU A 335 7.57 7.33 11.15
C LEU A 335 6.04 7.17 11.05
N HIS A 336 5.23 8.05 11.66
CA HIS A 336 3.77 7.91 11.66
C HIS A 336 3.18 7.77 10.26
N GLY A 337 3.58 8.60 9.32
CA GLY A 337 3.11 8.53 7.93
C GLY A 337 3.52 7.24 7.20
N ILE A 338 4.68 6.68 7.55
CA ILE A 338 5.20 5.43 6.98
C ILE A 338 4.47 4.22 7.56
N LEU A 339 4.22 4.20 8.86
CA LEU A 339 3.49 3.12 9.51
C LEU A 339 2.05 3.02 8.99
N ASP A 340 1.39 4.13 8.75
CA ASP A 340 0.05 4.14 8.15
C ASP A 340 0.07 3.66 6.70
N ASN A 341 1.06 4.08 5.92
CA ASN A 341 1.24 3.59 4.56
C ASN A 341 1.58 2.10 4.53
N PHE A 342 2.45 1.65 5.45
CA PHE A 342 2.76 0.23 5.63
C PHE A 342 1.53 -0.61 5.99
N ARG A 343 0.71 -0.16 6.95
CA ARG A 343 -0.55 -0.83 7.32
C ARG A 343 -1.51 -0.93 6.12
N ARG A 344 -1.66 0.13 5.34
CA ARG A 344 -2.47 0.13 4.10
C ARG A 344 -1.92 -0.85 3.08
N THR A 345 -0.60 -0.88 2.88
CA THR A 345 0.06 -1.81 1.95
C THR A 345 -0.15 -3.26 2.37
N VAL A 346 0.01 -3.59 3.66
CA VAL A 346 -0.25 -4.93 4.20
C VAL A 346 -1.71 -5.32 4.03
N LEU A 347 -2.65 -4.40 4.30
CA LEU A 347 -4.08 -4.66 4.11
C LEU A 347 -4.41 -4.94 2.64
N LEU A 348 -3.91 -4.10 1.73
CA LEU A 348 -4.11 -4.28 0.28
C LEU A 348 -3.49 -5.60 -0.21
N ALA A 349 -2.30 -5.95 0.25
CA ALA A 349 -1.65 -7.23 -0.07
C ALA A 349 -2.47 -8.43 0.45
N ALA A 350 -3.02 -8.34 1.66
CA ALA A 350 -3.89 -9.37 2.21
C ALA A 350 -5.18 -9.54 1.41
N VAL A 351 -5.83 -8.43 1.03
CA VAL A 351 -7.03 -8.45 0.17
C VAL A 351 -6.70 -9.04 -1.20
N ALA A 352 -5.59 -8.62 -1.82
CA ALA A 352 -5.14 -9.16 -3.10
C ALA A 352 -4.88 -10.68 -3.01
N ALA A 353 -4.22 -11.15 -1.96
CA ALA A 353 -3.98 -12.57 -1.72
C ALA A 353 -5.29 -13.37 -1.60
N VAL A 354 -6.29 -12.84 -0.86
CA VAL A 354 -7.61 -13.46 -0.75
C VAL A 354 -8.32 -13.52 -2.11
N VAL A 355 -8.31 -12.44 -2.89
CA VAL A 355 -8.90 -12.39 -4.24
C VAL A 355 -8.25 -13.42 -5.15
N VAL A 356 -6.92 -13.46 -5.17
CA VAL A 356 -6.15 -14.43 -5.96
C VAL A 356 -6.46 -15.87 -5.54
N MET A 357 -6.55 -16.13 -4.23
CA MET A 357 -6.90 -17.45 -3.70
C MET A 357 -8.33 -17.86 -4.12
N LEU A 358 -9.30 -16.97 -3.99
CA LEU A 358 -10.69 -17.24 -4.40
C LEU A 358 -10.80 -17.49 -5.91
N THR A 359 -10.14 -16.65 -6.71
CA THR A 359 -10.10 -16.81 -8.16
C THR A 359 -9.42 -18.13 -8.57
N GLY A 360 -8.28 -18.45 -7.95
CA GLY A 360 -7.60 -19.73 -8.17
C GLY A 360 -8.46 -20.93 -7.80
N MET A 361 -9.16 -20.89 -6.66
CA MET A 361 -10.11 -21.93 -6.27
C MET A 361 -11.26 -22.09 -7.26
N LEU A 362 -11.81 -20.99 -7.77
CA LEU A 362 -12.90 -21.00 -8.75
C LEU A 362 -12.46 -21.65 -10.05
N VAL A 363 -11.32 -21.22 -10.60
CA VAL A 363 -10.75 -21.80 -11.83
C VAL A 363 -10.46 -23.28 -11.63
N LEU A 364 -9.80 -23.65 -10.55
CA LEU A 364 -9.44 -25.06 -10.28
C LEU A 364 -10.68 -25.93 -10.05
N SER A 365 -11.74 -25.38 -9.43
CA SER A 365 -12.99 -26.11 -9.25
C SER A 365 -13.68 -26.44 -10.56
N THR A 366 -13.64 -25.51 -11.53
CA THR A 366 -14.20 -25.74 -12.87
C THR A 366 -13.43 -26.81 -13.63
N VAL A 367 -12.11 -26.75 -13.63
CA VAL A 367 -11.24 -27.75 -14.29
C VAL A 367 -11.42 -29.14 -13.67
N THR A 368 -11.37 -29.24 -12.33
CA THR A 368 -11.54 -30.52 -11.64
C THR A 368 -12.94 -31.12 -11.80
N ARG A 369 -13.97 -30.30 -11.96
CA ARG A 369 -15.34 -30.78 -12.24
C ARG A 369 -15.40 -31.47 -13.60
N GLU A 370 -14.84 -30.87 -14.63
CA GLU A 370 -14.81 -31.45 -15.97
C GLU A 370 -13.98 -32.75 -16.03
N LEU A 371 -12.80 -32.77 -15.44
CA LEU A 371 -11.99 -33.98 -15.35
C LEU A 371 -12.71 -35.14 -14.65
N ARG A 372 -13.45 -34.83 -13.56
CA ARG A 372 -14.26 -35.87 -12.89
C ARG A 372 -15.42 -36.35 -13.74
N ARG A 373 -16.05 -35.48 -14.54
CA ARG A 373 -17.09 -35.87 -15.49
C ARG A 373 -16.55 -36.83 -16.55
N LEU A 374 -15.41 -36.50 -17.15
CA LEU A 374 -14.75 -37.37 -18.12
C LEU A 374 -14.34 -38.70 -17.51
N ALA A 375 -13.75 -38.70 -16.31
CA ALA A 375 -13.39 -39.94 -15.63
C ALA A 375 -14.60 -40.83 -15.28
N ALA A 376 -15.72 -40.22 -14.89
CA ALA A 376 -16.96 -40.92 -14.62
C ALA A 376 -17.58 -41.50 -15.92
N ALA A 377 -17.50 -40.74 -17.03
CA ALA A 377 -17.93 -41.20 -18.34
C ALA A 377 -17.09 -42.40 -18.82
N ALA A 378 -15.75 -42.31 -18.70
CA ALA A 378 -14.85 -43.38 -19.04
C ALA A 378 -15.15 -44.69 -18.28
N ARG A 379 -15.43 -44.58 -16.98
CA ARG A 379 -15.84 -45.75 -16.18
C ARG A 379 -17.18 -46.33 -16.64
N ARG A 380 -18.16 -45.50 -17.02
CA ARG A 380 -19.45 -45.97 -17.54
C ARG A 380 -19.30 -46.71 -18.85
N VAL A 381 -18.46 -46.19 -19.76
CA VAL A 381 -18.15 -46.88 -21.03
C VAL A 381 -17.47 -48.23 -20.75
N GLY A 382 -16.51 -48.28 -19.81
CA GLY A 382 -15.85 -49.54 -19.41
C GLY A 382 -16.81 -50.56 -18.77
N LEU A 383 -17.94 -50.10 -18.22
CA LEU A 383 -19.01 -50.96 -17.69
C LEU A 383 -20.11 -51.27 -18.72
N GLY A 384 -19.92 -50.94 -19.99
CA GLY A 384 -20.85 -51.30 -21.08
C GLY A 384 -21.98 -50.30 -21.34
N SER A 385 -21.98 -49.11 -20.70
CA SER A 385 -23.03 -48.11 -20.93
C SER A 385 -22.97 -47.59 -22.36
N THR A 386 -24.09 -47.71 -23.07
CA THR A 386 -24.26 -47.18 -24.42
C THR A 386 -24.81 -45.74 -24.43
N ALA A 387 -25.06 -45.14 -23.25
CA ALA A 387 -25.58 -43.79 -23.15
C ALA A 387 -24.60 -42.78 -23.77
N PRO A 388 -25.06 -41.88 -24.68
CA PRO A 388 -24.19 -40.92 -25.32
C PRO A 388 -23.55 -40.00 -24.26
N PHE A 389 -22.27 -39.67 -24.45
CA PHE A 389 -21.57 -38.73 -23.64
C PHE A 389 -21.95 -37.31 -24.07
N ASP A 390 -22.38 -36.51 -23.12
CA ASP A 390 -22.74 -35.12 -23.37
C ASP A 390 -21.45 -34.29 -23.57
N GLU A 391 -21.23 -33.81 -24.79
CA GLU A 391 -20.00 -33.10 -25.19
C GLU A 391 -19.90 -31.75 -24.46
N SER A 392 -18.70 -31.42 -23.95
CA SER A 392 -18.44 -30.12 -23.36
C SER A 392 -18.47 -29.01 -24.44
N ARG A 393 -19.16 -27.91 -24.16
CA ARG A 393 -19.19 -26.73 -25.06
C ARG A 393 -17.91 -25.87 -25.01
N ARG A 394 -16.91 -26.30 -24.28
CA ARG A 394 -15.63 -25.60 -24.17
C ARG A 394 -14.85 -25.64 -25.49
N LYS A 395 -14.06 -24.58 -25.71
CA LYS A 395 -13.20 -24.43 -26.90
C LYS A 395 -11.71 -24.57 -26.58
N ASP A 396 -11.37 -25.02 -25.38
CA ASP A 396 -10.02 -25.25 -24.90
C ASP A 396 -9.64 -26.74 -24.95
N GLU A 397 -8.48 -27.08 -24.44
CA GLU A 397 -7.91 -28.43 -24.41
C GLU A 397 -8.83 -29.44 -23.71
N LEU A 398 -9.61 -29.00 -22.72
CA LEU A 398 -10.60 -29.85 -22.04
C LEU A 398 -11.80 -30.12 -22.95
N GLY A 399 -12.19 -29.15 -23.76
CA GLY A 399 -13.20 -29.31 -24.80
C GLY A 399 -12.74 -30.29 -25.87
N ASP A 400 -11.49 -30.19 -26.33
CA ASP A 400 -10.89 -31.10 -27.29
C ASP A 400 -10.84 -32.55 -26.75
N LEU A 401 -10.42 -32.69 -25.50
CA LEU A 401 -10.43 -33.99 -24.82
C LEU A 401 -11.84 -34.60 -24.72
N SER A 402 -12.84 -33.74 -24.41
CA SER A 402 -14.24 -34.15 -24.33
C SER A 402 -14.77 -34.65 -25.68
N ARG A 403 -14.47 -33.93 -26.77
CA ARG A 403 -14.85 -34.33 -28.15
C ARG A 403 -14.16 -35.60 -28.59
N SER A 404 -12.85 -35.73 -28.36
CA SER A 404 -12.09 -36.93 -28.65
C SER A 404 -12.62 -38.14 -27.91
N PHE A 405 -13.01 -37.97 -26.65
CA PHE A 405 -13.62 -39.03 -25.86
C PHE A 405 -14.99 -39.45 -26.41
N ALA A 406 -15.85 -38.50 -26.79
CA ALA A 406 -17.14 -38.78 -27.40
C ALA A 406 -17.02 -39.52 -28.74
N GLU A 407 -16.04 -39.13 -29.57
CA GLU A 407 -15.74 -39.79 -30.82
C GLU A 407 -15.24 -41.21 -30.60
N MET A 408 -14.31 -41.42 -29.64
CA MET A 408 -13.84 -42.73 -29.27
C MET A 408 -15.00 -43.62 -28.79
N GLN A 409 -15.91 -43.12 -27.98
CA GLN A 409 -17.08 -43.85 -27.50
C GLN A 409 -17.97 -44.27 -28.68
N ARG A 410 -18.25 -43.33 -29.62
CA ARG A 410 -19.03 -43.62 -30.83
C ARG A 410 -18.40 -44.75 -31.63
N ARG A 411 -17.08 -44.70 -31.91
CA ARG A 411 -16.36 -45.72 -32.66
C ARG A 411 -16.39 -47.10 -31.99
N LEU A 412 -16.40 -47.14 -30.66
CA LEU A 412 -16.41 -48.38 -29.90
C LEU A 412 -17.80 -49.04 -29.81
N LEU A 413 -18.89 -48.27 -29.89
CA LEU A 413 -20.23 -48.73 -29.57
C LEU A 413 -21.22 -48.64 -30.73
N THR A 414 -20.88 -47.98 -31.84
CA THR A 414 -21.76 -47.84 -32.99
C THR A 414 -21.12 -48.39 -34.27
N ASP A 415 -21.96 -48.88 -35.17
CA ASP A 415 -21.57 -49.22 -36.52
C ASP A 415 -21.38 -47.93 -37.36
N PRO A 416 -20.23 -47.72 -38.01
CA PRO A 416 -19.93 -46.47 -38.67
C PRO A 416 -20.79 -46.20 -39.91
N LEU A 417 -21.34 -47.26 -40.54
CA LEU A 417 -22.17 -47.13 -41.72
C LEU A 417 -23.61 -46.72 -41.37
N THR A 418 -24.20 -47.44 -40.43
CA THR A 418 -25.65 -47.33 -40.12
C THR A 418 -25.94 -46.41 -38.95
N GLY A 419 -24.94 -46.08 -38.12
CA GLY A 419 -25.12 -45.33 -36.88
C GLY A 419 -25.83 -46.13 -35.75
N LEU A 420 -26.23 -47.35 -36.01
CA LEU A 420 -26.80 -48.25 -35.01
C LEU A 420 -25.74 -48.74 -34.00
N ALA A 421 -26.21 -49.39 -32.92
CA ALA A 421 -25.30 -50.12 -32.07
C ALA A 421 -24.53 -51.19 -32.89
N ASN A 422 -23.25 -51.37 -32.58
CA ASN A 422 -22.50 -52.47 -33.18
C ASN A 422 -22.72 -53.79 -32.38
N ARG A 423 -22.15 -54.86 -32.87
CA ARG A 423 -22.23 -56.18 -32.25
C ARG A 423 -21.82 -56.14 -30.77
N GLU A 424 -20.72 -55.49 -30.46
CA GLU A 424 -20.17 -55.39 -29.10
C GLU A 424 -21.13 -54.68 -28.13
N ALA A 425 -21.72 -53.57 -28.56
CA ALA A 425 -22.70 -52.84 -27.77
C ALA A 425 -23.98 -53.64 -27.51
N LEU A 426 -24.43 -54.41 -28.51
CA LEU A 426 -25.60 -55.28 -28.34
C LEU A 426 -25.31 -56.40 -27.35
N ILE A 427 -24.21 -57.14 -27.53
CA ILE A 427 -23.85 -58.25 -26.66
C ILE A 427 -23.79 -57.79 -25.20
N ARG A 428 -23.09 -56.69 -24.94
CA ARG A 428 -23.01 -56.10 -23.59
C ARG A 428 -24.37 -55.71 -23.03
N ARG A 429 -25.25 -55.16 -23.84
CA ARG A 429 -26.59 -54.77 -23.41
C ARG A 429 -27.44 -55.97 -23.03
N VAL A 430 -27.31 -57.07 -23.78
CA VAL A 430 -28.01 -58.32 -23.47
C VAL A 430 -27.48 -58.94 -22.18
N GLU A 431 -26.13 -58.97 -22.01
CA GLU A 431 -25.49 -59.45 -20.77
C GLU A 431 -25.98 -58.64 -19.54
N ASP A 432 -25.97 -57.30 -19.64
CA ASP A 432 -26.43 -56.44 -18.58
C ASP A 432 -27.93 -56.75 -18.22
N ARG A 433 -28.76 -56.98 -19.22
CA ARG A 433 -30.16 -57.32 -19.04
C ARG A 433 -30.32 -58.66 -18.32
N ILE A 434 -29.56 -59.67 -18.69
CA ILE A 434 -29.51 -60.99 -18.03
C ILE A 434 -29.11 -60.82 -16.55
N VAL A 435 -28.03 -60.06 -16.28
CA VAL A 435 -27.54 -59.82 -14.92
C VAL A 435 -28.55 -59.05 -14.08
N GLN A 436 -29.25 -58.07 -14.64
CA GLN A 436 -30.30 -57.29 -13.94
C GLN A 436 -31.48 -58.18 -13.56
N GLN A 437 -31.94 -59.06 -14.46
CA GLN A 437 -33.03 -59.99 -14.17
C GLN A 437 -32.64 -60.99 -13.05
N ARG A 438 -31.42 -61.53 -13.11
CA ARG A 438 -30.95 -62.44 -12.06
C ARG A 438 -30.84 -61.78 -10.69
N ARG A 439 -30.45 -60.51 -10.63
CA ARG A 439 -30.25 -59.77 -9.36
C ARG A 439 -31.56 -59.25 -8.76
N ARG A 440 -32.49 -58.77 -9.58
CA ARG A 440 -33.70 -58.10 -9.12
C ARG A 440 -34.91 -59.00 -9.01
N GLY A 441 -34.82 -60.22 -9.49
CA GLY A 441 -35.93 -61.13 -9.56
C GLY A 441 -37.07 -60.62 -10.48
N ASP A 442 -36.71 -59.76 -11.45
CA ASP A 442 -37.70 -59.20 -12.41
C ASP A 442 -38.13 -60.29 -13.37
N PRO A 443 -39.38 -60.79 -13.28
CA PRO A 443 -39.84 -61.95 -14.07
C PRO A 443 -40.11 -61.63 -15.53
N ARG A 444 -40.05 -60.38 -15.96
CA ARG A 444 -40.42 -59.98 -17.31
C ARG A 444 -39.41 -60.47 -18.35
N PRO A 445 -39.79 -61.33 -19.26
CA PRO A 445 -38.91 -61.79 -20.29
C PRO A 445 -38.47 -60.67 -21.24
N PHE A 446 -37.42 -60.87 -21.97
CA PHE A 446 -36.95 -60.03 -23.07
C PHE A 446 -36.80 -60.83 -24.34
N GLY A 447 -36.95 -60.17 -25.50
CA GLY A 447 -36.84 -60.82 -26.79
C GLY A 447 -35.54 -60.42 -27.53
N LEU A 448 -34.96 -61.36 -28.28
CA LEU A 448 -33.90 -61.10 -29.20
C LEU A 448 -34.32 -61.53 -30.62
N LEU A 449 -34.30 -60.61 -31.57
CA LEU A 449 -34.65 -60.91 -32.95
C LEU A 449 -33.40 -60.83 -33.81
N PHE A 450 -33.11 -61.91 -34.56
CA PHE A 450 -32.05 -61.96 -35.54
C PHE A 450 -32.67 -61.76 -36.93
N ILE A 451 -32.11 -60.78 -37.69
CA ILE A 451 -32.66 -60.34 -38.97
C ILE A 451 -31.57 -60.47 -40.02
N ASP A 452 -31.86 -61.19 -41.11
CA ASP A 452 -31.00 -61.31 -42.28
C ASP A 452 -31.75 -60.82 -43.53
N ILE A 453 -31.13 -59.95 -44.31
CA ILE A 453 -31.75 -59.33 -45.46
C ILE A 453 -31.64 -60.27 -46.68
N ASN A 454 -32.80 -60.69 -47.20
CA ASN A 454 -32.85 -61.63 -48.30
C ASN A 454 -32.25 -61.03 -49.59
N HIS A 455 -31.40 -61.79 -50.26
CA HIS A 455 -30.80 -61.39 -51.53
C HIS A 455 -29.96 -60.12 -51.52
N PHE A 456 -29.46 -59.69 -50.38
CA PHE A 456 -28.66 -58.45 -50.26
C PHE A 456 -27.38 -58.50 -51.14
N LYS A 457 -26.76 -59.67 -51.23
CA LYS A 457 -25.61 -59.90 -52.15
C LYS A 457 -25.95 -59.54 -53.58
N LYS A 458 -27.15 -59.90 -54.10
CA LYS A 458 -27.55 -59.58 -55.47
C LYS A 458 -27.64 -58.05 -55.69
N ILE A 459 -28.04 -57.33 -54.67
CA ILE A 459 -28.06 -55.87 -54.77
C ILE A 459 -26.65 -55.31 -54.92
N ASN A 460 -25.72 -55.79 -54.09
CA ASN A 460 -24.32 -55.38 -54.23
C ASN A 460 -23.72 -55.75 -55.59
N ASP A 461 -24.03 -56.97 -56.07
CA ASP A 461 -23.51 -57.45 -57.37
C ASP A 461 -24.12 -56.74 -58.58
N GLU A 462 -25.40 -56.26 -58.49
CA GLU A 462 -26.13 -55.62 -59.57
C GLU A 462 -26.02 -54.10 -59.55
N PHE A 463 -26.02 -53.46 -58.35
CA PHE A 463 -26.09 -52.02 -58.23
C PHE A 463 -24.85 -51.39 -57.57
N GLY A 464 -23.89 -52.21 -57.17
CA GLY A 464 -22.65 -51.75 -56.49
C GLY A 464 -22.77 -51.58 -54.98
N HIS A 465 -21.63 -51.58 -54.30
CA HIS A 465 -21.54 -51.49 -52.84
C HIS A 465 -22.08 -50.20 -52.30
N ASP A 466 -21.95 -49.08 -52.97
CA ASP A 466 -22.48 -47.75 -52.53
C ASP A 466 -24.01 -47.75 -52.40
N VAL A 467 -24.69 -48.44 -53.36
CA VAL A 467 -26.14 -48.64 -53.31
C VAL A 467 -26.51 -49.60 -52.16
N GLY A 468 -25.75 -50.67 -51.97
CA GLY A 468 -25.93 -51.58 -50.84
C GLY A 468 -25.76 -50.87 -49.49
N ASP A 469 -24.76 -50.01 -49.34
CA ASP A 469 -24.55 -49.22 -48.14
C ASP A 469 -25.75 -48.27 -47.88
N THR A 470 -26.28 -47.61 -48.91
CA THR A 470 -27.47 -46.75 -48.79
C THR A 470 -28.72 -47.57 -48.37
N VAL A 471 -28.86 -48.79 -48.91
CA VAL A 471 -29.91 -49.74 -48.52
C VAL A 471 -29.80 -50.08 -47.02
N LEU A 472 -28.60 -50.44 -46.56
CA LEU A 472 -28.39 -50.77 -45.16
C LEU A 472 -28.70 -49.57 -44.21
N GLN A 473 -28.35 -48.38 -44.63
CA GLN A 473 -28.69 -47.15 -43.87
C GLN A 473 -30.21 -46.94 -43.79
N GLU A 474 -30.92 -47.10 -44.85
CA GLU A 474 -32.38 -46.97 -44.88
C GLU A 474 -33.07 -48.08 -44.04
N LEU A 475 -32.63 -49.33 -44.17
CA LEU A 475 -33.13 -50.43 -43.35
C LEU A 475 -32.86 -50.18 -41.85
N ALA A 476 -31.69 -49.70 -41.51
CA ALA A 476 -31.36 -49.29 -40.15
C ALA A 476 -32.30 -48.23 -39.61
N ARG A 477 -32.59 -47.21 -40.42
CA ARG A 477 -33.53 -46.16 -40.05
C ARG A 477 -34.97 -46.70 -39.87
N ARG A 478 -35.40 -47.59 -40.71
CA ARG A 478 -36.74 -48.22 -40.62
C ARG A 478 -36.86 -49.11 -39.41
N LEU A 479 -35.88 -49.94 -39.15
CA LEU A 479 -35.82 -50.79 -37.96
C LEU A 479 -35.87 -49.97 -36.68
N SER A 480 -35.07 -48.88 -36.61
CA SER A 480 -35.09 -48.01 -35.44
C SER A 480 -36.42 -47.28 -35.23
N ALA A 481 -37.13 -46.93 -36.32
CA ALA A 481 -38.41 -46.24 -36.24
C ALA A 481 -39.57 -47.20 -35.86
N ALA A 482 -39.39 -48.49 -36.10
CA ALA A 482 -40.42 -49.52 -35.85
C ALA A 482 -40.40 -50.16 -34.45
N VAL A 483 -39.35 -49.84 -33.65
CA VAL A 483 -39.20 -50.35 -32.29
C VAL A 483 -39.32 -49.21 -31.27
N ARG A 484 -39.54 -49.54 -29.98
CA ARG A 484 -39.67 -48.59 -28.91
C ARG A 484 -38.31 -47.95 -28.53
N ALA A 485 -38.32 -46.79 -27.91
CA ALA A 485 -37.09 -46.09 -27.49
C ALA A 485 -36.23 -46.88 -26.49
N GLN A 486 -36.79 -47.86 -25.79
CA GLN A 486 -36.09 -48.72 -24.83
C GLN A 486 -35.48 -49.96 -25.51
N ASP A 487 -35.94 -50.29 -26.72
CA ASP A 487 -35.38 -51.41 -27.49
C ASP A 487 -34.08 -50.99 -28.20
N LEU A 488 -33.20 -51.95 -28.45
CA LEU A 488 -31.94 -51.66 -29.07
C LEU A 488 -31.85 -52.35 -30.44
N VAL A 489 -31.57 -51.59 -31.47
CA VAL A 489 -31.30 -52.10 -32.80
C VAL A 489 -29.78 -52.06 -33.04
N ALA A 490 -29.20 -53.15 -33.48
CA ALA A 490 -27.78 -53.25 -33.77
C ALA A 490 -27.53 -53.88 -35.14
N ARG A 491 -26.48 -53.41 -35.80
CA ARG A 491 -25.91 -54.12 -36.96
C ARG A 491 -24.88 -55.13 -36.44
N PHE A 492 -25.16 -56.43 -36.69
CA PHE A 492 -24.36 -57.51 -36.14
C PHE A 492 -23.17 -57.88 -37.02
N ALA A 493 -23.42 -58.05 -38.32
CA ALA A 493 -22.40 -58.26 -39.35
C ALA A 493 -23.02 -58.06 -40.73
N GLY A 494 -22.30 -57.52 -41.71
CA GLY A 494 -22.77 -57.45 -43.11
C GLY A 494 -24.19 -56.92 -43.26
N ASP A 495 -25.11 -57.78 -43.65
CA ASP A 495 -26.55 -57.56 -43.83
C ASP A 495 -27.41 -58.09 -42.67
N GLU A 496 -26.75 -58.46 -41.56
CA GLU A 496 -27.39 -59.01 -40.36
C GLU A 496 -27.65 -57.89 -39.33
N PHE A 497 -28.88 -57.80 -38.84
CA PHE A 497 -29.29 -56.92 -37.78
C PHE A 497 -29.87 -57.72 -36.61
N LEU A 498 -29.62 -57.24 -35.41
CA LEU A 498 -30.27 -57.76 -34.21
C LEU A 498 -31.06 -56.69 -33.52
N VAL A 499 -32.22 -57.10 -32.98
CA VAL A 499 -33.07 -56.22 -32.18
C VAL A 499 -33.28 -56.85 -30.81
N LEU A 500 -32.86 -56.13 -29.77
CA LEU A 500 -33.18 -56.45 -28.37
C LEU A 500 -34.47 -55.73 -27.98
N LEU A 501 -35.49 -56.48 -27.67
CA LEU A 501 -36.71 -56.00 -27.05
C LEU A 501 -36.52 -56.04 -25.54
N ASP A 502 -36.32 -54.89 -24.90
CA ASP A 502 -35.85 -54.77 -23.51
C ASP A 502 -36.83 -55.39 -22.49
N SER A 503 -38.14 -55.39 -22.83
CA SER A 503 -39.17 -55.99 -21.99
C SER A 503 -40.38 -56.44 -22.86
N ILE A 504 -40.75 -57.68 -22.72
CA ILE A 504 -41.96 -58.26 -23.31
C ILE A 504 -42.75 -58.97 -22.19
N ASP A 505 -44.07 -59.11 -22.33
CA ASP A 505 -44.86 -59.85 -21.34
C ASP A 505 -44.90 -61.34 -21.69
N ARG A 506 -44.91 -61.68 -22.95
CA ARG A 506 -44.98 -63.06 -23.45
C ARG A 506 -44.34 -63.19 -24.84
N ARG A 507 -44.07 -64.43 -25.28
CA ARG A 507 -43.43 -64.71 -26.58
C ARG A 507 -44.19 -64.11 -27.77
N GLU A 508 -45.55 -64.10 -27.70
CA GLU A 508 -46.41 -63.56 -28.74
C GLU A 508 -46.17 -62.07 -28.99
N ASP A 509 -45.67 -61.34 -28.00
CA ASP A 509 -45.31 -59.92 -28.17
C ASP A 509 -44.08 -59.79 -29.03
N ALA A 510 -43.08 -60.64 -28.87
CA ALA A 510 -41.86 -60.65 -29.73
C ALA A 510 -42.23 -61.09 -31.16
N GLU A 511 -43.14 -62.07 -31.31
CA GLU A 511 -43.62 -62.47 -32.64
C GLU A 511 -44.38 -61.34 -33.33
N ARG A 512 -45.19 -60.57 -32.61
CA ARG A 512 -45.90 -59.41 -33.14
C ARG A 512 -44.91 -58.31 -33.62
N VAL A 513 -43.87 -58.04 -32.85
CA VAL A 513 -42.80 -57.11 -33.28
C VAL A 513 -42.08 -57.67 -34.51
N ARG A 514 -41.79 -58.95 -34.54
CA ARG A 514 -41.19 -59.61 -35.72
C ARG A 514 -42.07 -59.37 -36.98
N GLU A 515 -43.40 -59.56 -36.89
CA GLU A 515 -44.31 -59.31 -38.00
C GLU A 515 -44.30 -57.86 -38.44
N THR A 516 -44.33 -56.95 -37.50
CA THR A 516 -44.24 -55.50 -37.77
C THR A 516 -42.92 -55.17 -38.48
N LEU A 517 -41.80 -55.67 -38.01
CA LEU A 517 -40.50 -55.44 -38.65
C LEU A 517 -40.44 -56.05 -40.06
N GLN A 518 -41.01 -57.25 -40.25
CA GLN A 518 -41.04 -57.89 -41.55
C GLN A 518 -41.88 -57.12 -42.58
N GLU A 519 -42.99 -56.52 -42.15
CA GLU A 519 -43.82 -55.67 -42.99
C GLU A 519 -43.12 -54.34 -43.33
N VAL A 520 -42.47 -53.71 -42.39
CA VAL A 520 -41.71 -52.48 -42.57
C VAL A 520 -40.54 -52.69 -43.56
N LEU A 521 -39.85 -53.84 -43.45
CA LEU A 521 -38.74 -54.14 -44.35
C LEU A 521 -39.18 -54.51 -45.77
N ARG A 522 -40.44 -54.99 -45.97
CA ARG A 522 -41.03 -55.29 -47.28
C ARG A 522 -41.46 -54.03 -48.05
N GLN A 523 -41.56 -52.86 -47.39
CA GLN A 523 -41.93 -51.64 -48.04
C GLN A 523 -40.92 -51.26 -49.15
N PRO A 524 -41.35 -50.80 -50.35
CA PRO A 524 -40.47 -50.39 -51.41
C PRO A 524 -39.43 -49.32 -50.98
N LEU A 525 -38.27 -49.40 -51.56
CA LEU A 525 -37.17 -48.44 -51.27
C LEU A 525 -37.17 -47.29 -52.31
N GLU A 526 -38.32 -46.55 -52.38
CA GLU A 526 -38.61 -45.55 -53.43
C GLU A 526 -37.73 -44.29 -53.43
N ARG A 527 -36.85 -44.10 -52.48
CA ARG A 527 -36.04 -42.88 -52.33
C ARG A 527 -34.52 -43.13 -52.22
N LEU A 528 -34.04 -44.22 -52.69
CA LEU A 528 -32.60 -44.49 -52.66
C LEU A 528 -31.95 -43.92 -53.91
N THR A 529 -31.33 -42.75 -53.78
CA THR A 529 -30.51 -42.05 -54.75
C THR A 529 -31.27 -41.37 -55.87
N GLY A 530 -30.89 -40.14 -56.27
CA GLY A 530 -31.37 -39.41 -57.46
C GLY A 530 -31.19 -40.17 -58.80
N SER A 531 -31.23 -41.49 -58.78
CA SER A 531 -31.18 -42.44 -59.88
C SER A 531 -32.57 -43.06 -60.06
N THR A 532 -33.03 -43.11 -61.30
CA THR A 532 -34.28 -43.70 -61.76
C THR A 532 -34.38 -45.22 -61.58
N THR A 533 -33.49 -45.85 -60.83
CA THR A 533 -33.40 -47.31 -60.65
C THR A 533 -34.21 -47.74 -59.45
N LEU A 534 -35.30 -48.46 -59.70
CA LEU A 534 -36.14 -49.13 -58.70
C LEU A 534 -35.36 -50.30 -58.08
N VAL A 535 -34.95 -50.20 -56.83
CA VAL A 535 -34.46 -51.36 -56.09
C VAL A 535 -35.68 -52.20 -55.69
N PRO A 536 -35.70 -53.48 -55.96
CA PRO A 536 -36.85 -54.32 -55.65
C PRO A 536 -37.12 -54.38 -54.15
N ALA A 537 -38.36 -54.58 -53.76
CA ALA A 537 -38.72 -54.78 -52.38
C ALA A 537 -37.94 -55.92 -51.76
N LEU A 538 -37.26 -55.62 -50.64
CA LEU A 538 -36.40 -56.57 -49.96
C LEU A 538 -37.20 -57.32 -48.92
N GLY A 539 -37.11 -58.63 -48.95
CA GLY A 539 -37.58 -59.45 -47.83
C GLY A 539 -36.50 -59.60 -46.76
N ALA A 540 -36.88 -59.90 -45.59
CA ALA A 540 -35.98 -60.26 -44.53
C ALA A 540 -36.43 -61.57 -43.87
N ALA A 541 -35.50 -62.42 -43.52
CA ALA A 541 -35.77 -63.57 -42.63
C ALA A 541 -35.51 -63.12 -41.19
N ILE A 542 -36.50 -63.32 -40.31
CA ILE A 542 -36.42 -62.86 -38.92
C ILE A 542 -36.67 -64.06 -37.99
N GLY A 543 -35.71 -64.40 -37.16
CA GLY A 543 -35.81 -65.39 -36.10
C GLY A 543 -35.95 -64.73 -34.74
N VAL A 544 -36.69 -65.39 -33.84
CA VAL A 544 -37.00 -64.90 -32.50
C VAL A 544 -36.45 -65.86 -31.45
N ALA A 545 -35.80 -65.29 -30.44
CA ALA A 545 -35.49 -65.99 -29.19
C ALA A 545 -35.99 -65.18 -27.99
N VAL A 546 -36.45 -65.87 -26.97
CA VAL A 546 -36.99 -65.23 -25.75
C VAL A 546 -36.24 -65.75 -24.52
N TYR A 547 -35.72 -64.83 -23.74
CA TYR A 547 -35.11 -65.12 -22.46
C TYR A 547 -36.22 -65.31 -21.39
N PRO A 548 -36.17 -66.30 -20.48
CA PRO A 548 -35.13 -67.34 -20.36
C PRO A 548 -35.45 -68.64 -21.12
N GLU A 549 -36.55 -68.67 -21.89
CA GLU A 549 -37.05 -69.91 -22.52
C GLU A 549 -36.09 -70.54 -23.53
N ASP A 550 -35.50 -69.68 -24.41
CA ASP A 550 -34.65 -70.15 -25.54
C ASP A 550 -33.15 -70.07 -25.23
N GLY A 551 -32.76 -69.60 -24.03
CA GLY A 551 -31.41 -69.52 -23.58
C GLY A 551 -31.22 -68.76 -22.31
N GLN A 552 -30.11 -69.05 -21.59
CA GLN A 552 -29.80 -68.38 -20.32
C GLN A 552 -28.54 -67.51 -20.41
N ASP A 553 -27.88 -67.45 -21.53
CA ASP A 553 -26.75 -66.64 -21.86
C ASP A 553 -26.90 -66.06 -23.28
N VAL A 554 -26.08 -65.04 -23.61
CA VAL A 554 -26.14 -64.32 -24.89
C VAL A 554 -25.90 -65.21 -26.07
N ASP A 555 -24.88 -66.07 -26.00
CA ASP A 555 -24.47 -66.94 -27.13
C ASP A 555 -25.56 -67.95 -27.48
N THR A 556 -26.27 -68.48 -26.45
CA THR A 556 -27.38 -69.41 -26.65
C THR A 556 -28.58 -68.74 -27.28
N LEU A 557 -28.93 -67.48 -26.80
CA LEU A 557 -30.04 -66.69 -27.33
C LEU A 557 -29.76 -66.29 -28.79
N VAL A 558 -28.57 -65.78 -29.10
CA VAL A 558 -28.20 -65.38 -30.47
C VAL A 558 -28.27 -66.56 -31.39
N ARG A 559 -27.69 -67.73 -30.97
CA ARG A 559 -27.71 -68.95 -31.75
C ARG A 559 -29.14 -69.45 -31.99
N HIS A 560 -30.00 -69.39 -30.99
CA HIS A 560 -31.42 -69.85 -31.14
C HIS A 560 -32.17 -68.92 -32.09
N ALA A 561 -31.98 -67.59 -31.99
CA ALA A 561 -32.59 -66.66 -32.90
C ALA A 561 -32.09 -66.81 -34.34
N ASP A 562 -30.78 -67.06 -34.54
CA ASP A 562 -30.18 -67.32 -35.83
C ASP A 562 -30.74 -68.61 -36.43
N GLN A 563 -30.76 -69.74 -35.69
CA GLN A 563 -31.34 -71.03 -36.14
C GLN A 563 -32.81 -70.88 -36.54
N HIS A 564 -33.55 -70.05 -35.77
CA HIS A 564 -34.99 -69.80 -36.06
C HIS A 564 -35.14 -68.94 -37.32
N MET A 565 -34.29 -67.98 -37.54
CA MET A 565 -34.17 -67.16 -38.75
C MET A 565 -33.83 -68.03 -39.96
N TYR A 566 -32.81 -68.89 -39.83
CA TYR A 566 -32.39 -69.80 -40.92
C TYR A 566 -33.45 -70.76 -41.35
N LYS A 567 -34.26 -71.35 -40.43
CA LYS A 567 -35.40 -72.22 -40.78
C LYS A 567 -36.41 -71.44 -41.63
N ARG A 568 -36.79 -70.24 -41.24
CA ARG A 568 -37.74 -69.35 -41.97
C ARG A 568 -37.18 -68.86 -43.31
N LYS A 569 -35.85 -68.71 -43.47
CA LYS A 569 -35.17 -68.38 -44.73
C LYS A 569 -35.29 -69.51 -45.79
N ARG A 570 -35.42 -70.75 -45.34
CA ARG A 570 -35.57 -71.95 -46.22
C ARG A 570 -37.00 -72.20 -46.62
N GLU A 571 -37.99 -71.66 -45.91
CA GLU A 571 -39.42 -71.81 -46.19
C GLU A 571 -39.93 -70.70 -47.18
N HIS A 572 -39.07 -69.71 -47.49
CA HIS A 572 -39.36 -68.64 -48.43
C HIS A 572 -38.32 -68.62 -49.54
#